data_0e92f2b991ecedcabafacf165df85dfb
#
_entry.id   0e92f2b991ecedcabafacf165df85dfb
#
_cell.length_a   1.000
_cell.length_b   1.000
_cell.length_c   1.000
_cell.angle_alpha   90.00
_cell.angle_beta   90.00
_cell.angle_gamma   90.00
#
_symmetry.space_group_name_H-M   'P 1'
#
loop_
_entity.id
_entity.type
_entity.pdbx_description
1 polymer ?
#
loop_
_entity_poly.entity_id
_entity_poly.type
_entity_poly.pdbx_seq_one_letter_code
_entity_poly.pdbx_strand_id
1 'polypeptide(L)'
;MEGRFLRAGDTAGLRAEATRAGAEGAAAVFVSESALGDPIVLAAGLAPLVPRVLLGARIAWDREGRHPALLARDVTGLDLVCGGRSVLCFAPPFTEPLAEAISLCRALWLPGEAVHEGPHFPVQAAANRARPAGERIPQIALDLTARDELPSFLVGAADLLLWPLAEAPAACRLESV
;
A
#
# COMPACT_ATOMS: atom_id res chain seq x y z
N MET A 1 7.06 0.34 15.25
CA MET A 1 7.92 -0.35 14.24
C MET A 1 8.45 0.69 13.26
N GLU A 2 9.56 0.44 12.60
CA GLU A 2 10.16 1.39 11.64
C GLU A 2 10.00 0.90 10.21
N GLY A 3 9.54 1.78 9.32
CA GLY A 3 9.45 1.57 7.89
C GLY A 3 10.44 2.44 7.13
N ARG A 4 10.77 2.07 5.90
CA ARG A 4 11.68 2.81 5.00
C ARG A 4 11.00 3.12 3.68
N PHE A 5 11.10 4.36 3.21
CA PHE A 5 10.74 4.76 1.86
C PHE A 5 11.96 4.61 0.94
N LEU A 6 11.80 3.81 -0.11
CA LEU A 6 12.86 3.62 -1.11
C LEU A 6 12.78 4.74 -2.15
N ARG A 7 13.93 5.35 -2.47
CA ARG A 7 14.01 6.57 -3.30
C ARG A 7 15.07 6.53 -4.41
N ALA A 8 15.61 5.35 -4.72
CA ALA A 8 16.65 5.24 -5.73
C ALA A 8 16.19 5.73 -7.11
N GLY A 9 17.11 6.30 -7.87
CA GLY A 9 16.87 6.81 -9.23
C GLY A 9 16.91 5.74 -10.32
N ASP A 10 17.29 4.50 -9.99
CA ASP A 10 17.32 3.37 -10.89
C ASP A 10 16.97 2.06 -10.18
N THR A 11 16.75 1.00 -10.95
CA THR A 11 16.34 -0.31 -10.42
C THR A 11 17.44 -1.01 -9.62
N ALA A 12 18.71 -0.79 -9.94
CA ALA A 12 19.82 -1.37 -9.21
C ALA A 12 19.94 -0.75 -7.82
N GLY A 13 19.86 0.56 -7.73
CA GLY A 13 19.81 1.31 -6.47
C GLY A 13 18.60 0.94 -5.62
N LEU A 14 17.41 0.79 -6.23
CA LEU A 14 16.20 0.37 -5.53
C LEU A 14 16.37 -1.01 -4.87
N ARG A 15 16.98 -1.97 -5.58
CA ARG A 15 17.31 -3.29 -5.04
C ARG A 15 18.32 -3.22 -3.89
N ALA A 16 19.36 -2.40 -4.05
CA ALA A 16 20.38 -2.19 -3.01
C ALA A 16 19.79 -1.57 -1.75
N GLU A 17 18.96 -0.54 -1.88
CA GLU A 17 18.26 0.09 -0.75
C GLU A 17 17.33 -0.90 -0.04
N ALA A 18 16.53 -1.67 -0.78
CA ALA A 18 15.64 -2.67 -0.20
C ALA A 18 16.42 -3.73 0.59
N THR A 19 17.50 -4.26 0.01
CA THR A 19 18.35 -5.27 0.67
C THR A 19 18.96 -4.71 1.96
N ARG A 20 19.48 -3.47 1.91
CA ARG A 20 20.04 -2.79 3.08
C ARG A 20 18.97 -2.59 4.17
N ALA A 21 17.80 -2.06 3.84
CA ALA A 21 16.71 -1.85 4.79
C ALA A 21 16.29 -3.16 5.46
N GLY A 22 16.21 -4.26 4.70
CA GLY A 22 15.93 -5.58 5.25
C GLY A 22 17.02 -6.09 6.19
N ALA A 23 18.30 -5.87 5.88
CA ALA A 23 19.44 -6.23 6.72
C ALA A 23 19.51 -5.39 8.01
N GLU A 24 19.11 -4.13 7.95
CA GLU A 24 19.02 -3.22 9.10
C GLU A 24 17.78 -3.47 9.99
N GLY A 25 16.93 -4.44 9.64
CA GLY A 25 15.78 -4.83 10.44
C GLY A 25 14.54 -3.94 10.27
N ALA A 26 14.41 -3.26 9.12
CA ALA A 26 13.19 -2.54 8.83
C ALA A 26 11.97 -3.46 8.89
N ALA A 27 10.88 -3.01 9.52
CA ALA A 27 9.63 -3.75 9.59
C ALA A 27 8.86 -3.70 8.25
N ALA A 28 9.00 -2.61 7.51
CA ALA A 28 8.39 -2.41 6.20
C ALA A 28 9.30 -1.61 5.28
N VAL A 29 9.19 -1.87 3.98
CA VAL A 29 9.75 -1.03 2.92
C VAL A 29 8.63 -0.60 1.97
N PHE A 30 8.66 0.66 1.55
CA PHE A 30 7.66 1.25 0.69
C PHE A 30 8.29 1.77 -0.59
N VAL A 31 7.80 1.30 -1.73
CA VAL A 31 8.16 1.80 -3.05
C VAL A 31 7.16 2.89 -3.43
N SER A 32 7.65 4.08 -3.73
CA SER A 32 6.82 5.20 -4.18
C SER A 32 6.73 5.28 -5.70
N GLU A 33 5.67 5.92 -6.18
CA GLU A 33 5.58 6.30 -7.59
C GLU A 33 6.80 7.09 -8.03
N SER A 34 7.34 6.72 -9.18
CA SER A 34 8.53 7.34 -9.75
C SER A 34 8.60 7.10 -11.26
N ALA A 35 9.57 7.72 -11.91
CA ALA A 35 9.84 7.49 -13.32
C ALA A 35 10.29 6.05 -13.64
N LEU A 36 10.63 5.25 -12.63
CA LEU A 36 11.01 3.84 -12.80
C LEU A 36 9.83 2.94 -13.17
N GLY A 37 8.61 3.33 -12.83
CA GLY A 37 7.41 2.58 -13.15
C GLY A 37 6.41 2.48 -12.01
N ASP A 38 5.45 1.58 -12.18
CA ASP A 38 4.40 1.33 -11.21
C ASP A 38 4.95 0.78 -9.88
N PRO A 39 4.63 1.38 -8.72
CA PRO A 39 5.17 0.98 -7.43
C PRO A 39 4.78 -0.44 -7.02
N ILE A 40 3.62 -0.96 -7.45
CA ILE A 40 3.19 -2.32 -7.14
C ILE A 40 4.08 -3.32 -7.89
N VAL A 41 4.35 -3.06 -9.16
CA VAL A 41 5.22 -3.90 -9.99
C VAL A 41 6.65 -3.88 -9.46
N LEU A 42 7.17 -2.70 -9.13
CA LEU A 42 8.50 -2.56 -8.56
C LEU A 42 8.62 -3.26 -7.20
N ALA A 43 7.62 -3.10 -6.33
CA ALA A 43 7.57 -3.80 -5.04
C ALA A 43 7.57 -5.32 -5.24
N ALA A 44 6.77 -5.85 -6.17
CA ALA A 44 6.78 -7.29 -6.47
C ALA A 44 8.16 -7.79 -6.88
N GLY A 45 8.92 -7.01 -7.66
CA GLY A 45 10.30 -7.33 -8.03
C GLY A 45 11.29 -7.34 -6.86
N LEU A 46 10.97 -6.71 -5.73
CA LEU A 46 11.79 -6.70 -4.52
C LEU A 46 11.46 -7.84 -3.54
N ALA A 47 10.32 -8.51 -3.69
CA ALA A 47 9.84 -9.51 -2.75
C ALA A 47 10.87 -10.59 -2.36
N PRO A 48 11.68 -11.14 -3.29
CA PRO A 48 12.71 -12.12 -2.95
C PRO A 48 13.88 -11.56 -2.13
N LEU A 49 14.12 -10.23 -2.20
CA LEU A 49 15.23 -9.58 -1.51
C LEU A 49 14.91 -9.24 -0.04
N VAL A 50 13.62 -9.14 0.29
CA VAL A 50 13.12 -8.74 1.61
C VAL A 50 12.12 -9.77 2.16
N PRO A 51 12.50 -11.02 2.38
CA PRO A 51 11.57 -12.13 2.64
C PRO A 51 10.82 -12.04 3.99
N ARG A 52 11.23 -11.15 4.87
CA ARG A 52 10.65 -11.00 6.21
C ARG A 52 10.08 -9.61 6.50
N VAL A 53 10.10 -8.72 5.51
CA VAL A 53 9.70 -7.31 5.63
C VAL A 53 8.33 -7.13 4.99
N LEU A 54 7.47 -6.31 5.58
CA LEU A 54 6.26 -5.87 4.90
C LEU A 54 6.64 -5.07 3.65
N LEU A 55 5.99 -5.33 2.54
CA LEU A 55 6.34 -4.78 1.24
C LEU A 55 5.20 -3.90 0.73
N GLY A 56 5.41 -2.58 0.77
CA GLY A 56 4.42 -1.58 0.46
C GLY A 56 4.58 -0.96 -0.92
N ALA A 57 3.46 -0.75 -1.59
CA ALA A 57 3.35 0.18 -2.70
C ALA A 57 2.71 1.47 -2.18
N ARG A 58 3.45 2.59 -2.25
CA ARG A 58 3.00 3.91 -1.84
C ARG A 58 2.55 4.70 -3.07
N ILE A 59 1.28 5.03 -3.10
CA ILE A 59 0.65 5.72 -4.22
C ILE A 59 -0.01 7.02 -3.75
N ALA A 60 0.10 8.09 -4.56
CA ALA A 60 -0.75 9.25 -4.44
C ALA A 60 -2.08 8.89 -5.09
N TRP A 61 -3.16 8.94 -4.29
CA TRP A 61 -4.47 8.60 -4.82
C TRP A 61 -5.11 9.82 -5.47
N ASP A 62 -5.28 9.77 -6.80
CA ASP A 62 -6.18 10.65 -7.51
C ASP A 62 -7.34 9.85 -8.12
N ARG A 63 -8.48 10.50 -8.26
CA ARG A 63 -9.68 9.86 -8.79
C ARG A 63 -9.55 9.49 -10.28
N GLU A 64 -8.67 10.15 -11.01
CA GLU A 64 -8.54 10.01 -12.46
C GLU A 64 -7.59 8.85 -12.83
N GLY A 65 -6.71 8.44 -11.91
CA GLY A 65 -5.66 7.49 -12.20
C GLY A 65 -6.11 6.04 -12.25
N ARG A 66 -6.48 5.46 -11.11
CA ARG A 66 -6.68 4.01 -11.02
C ARG A 66 -8.00 3.64 -10.32
N HIS A 67 -8.89 2.93 -11.01
CA HIS A 67 -10.12 2.43 -10.41
C HIS A 67 -9.79 1.45 -9.26
N PRO A 68 -10.48 1.54 -8.08
CA PRO A 68 -10.18 0.69 -6.93
C PRO A 68 -10.20 -0.82 -7.21
N ALA A 69 -11.06 -1.28 -8.12
CA ALA A 69 -11.10 -2.69 -8.50
C ALA A 69 -9.83 -3.16 -9.23
N LEU A 70 -9.22 -2.31 -10.05
CA LEU A 70 -7.93 -2.61 -10.68
C LEU A 70 -6.82 -2.59 -9.64
N LEU A 71 -6.85 -1.60 -8.74
CA LEU A 71 -5.90 -1.50 -7.64
C LEU A 71 -5.95 -2.72 -6.72
N ALA A 72 -7.16 -3.17 -6.33
CA ALA A 72 -7.34 -4.37 -5.52
C ALA A 72 -6.77 -5.63 -6.21
N ARG A 73 -6.97 -5.77 -7.51
CA ARG A 73 -6.41 -6.88 -8.29
C ARG A 73 -4.88 -6.85 -8.32
N ASP A 74 -4.30 -5.67 -8.59
CA ASP A 74 -2.87 -5.51 -8.72
C ASP A 74 -2.15 -5.74 -7.37
N VAL A 75 -2.73 -5.24 -6.27
CA VAL A 75 -2.24 -5.52 -4.91
C VAL A 75 -2.37 -6.98 -4.54
N THR A 76 -3.42 -7.68 -5.00
CA THR A 76 -3.51 -9.14 -4.83
C THR A 76 -2.34 -9.85 -5.52
N GLY A 77 -1.94 -9.39 -6.71
CA GLY A 77 -0.75 -9.90 -7.39
C GLY A 77 0.53 -9.72 -6.56
N LEU A 78 0.74 -8.53 -6.00
CA LEU A 78 1.85 -8.26 -5.09
C LEU A 78 1.80 -9.18 -3.86
N ASP A 79 0.62 -9.34 -3.28
CA ASP A 79 0.42 -10.14 -2.08
C ASP A 79 0.77 -11.62 -2.28
N LEU A 80 0.35 -12.18 -3.42
CA LEU A 80 0.71 -13.54 -3.82
C LEU A 80 2.23 -13.70 -3.97
N VAL A 81 2.90 -12.75 -4.62
CA VAL A 81 4.36 -12.80 -4.85
C VAL A 81 5.14 -12.65 -3.56
N CYS A 82 4.69 -11.81 -2.64
CA CYS A 82 5.39 -11.60 -1.36
C CYS A 82 4.90 -12.51 -0.22
N GLY A 83 3.94 -13.43 -0.48
CA GLY A 83 3.48 -14.39 0.52
C GLY A 83 2.68 -13.78 1.67
N GLY A 84 1.73 -12.90 1.37
CA GLY A 84 0.83 -12.32 2.37
C GLY A 84 1.43 -11.14 3.17
N ARG A 85 2.46 -10.48 2.64
CA ARG A 85 3.17 -9.38 3.32
C ARG A 85 2.97 -8.02 2.63
N SER A 86 1.94 -7.90 1.78
CA SER A 86 1.69 -6.67 1.04
C SER A 86 1.06 -5.58 1.91
N VAL A 87 1.41 -4.34 1.62
CA VAL A 87 0.80 -3.14 2.18
C VAL A 87 0.47 -2.17 1.05
N LEU A 88 -0.79 -1.77 0.95
CA LEU A 88 -1.18 -0.67 0.08
C LEU A 88 -1.14 0.62 0.88
N CYS A 89 -0.20 1.51 0.57
CA CYS A 89 -0.01 2.76 1.27
C CYS A 89 -0.52 3.92 0.41
N PHE A 90 -1.46 4.69 0.95
CA PHE A 90 -1.93 5.91 0.32
C PHE A 90 -1.18 7.13 0.85
N ALA A 91 -0.64 7.92 -0.08
CA ALA A 91 0.00 9.20 0.19
C ALA A 91 -0.99 10.35 0.02
N PRO A 92 -0.78 11.49 0.71
CA PRO A 92 -1.59 12.69 0.47
C PRO A 92 -1.42 13.22 -0.97
N PRO A 93 -2.40 14.01 -1.48
CA PRO A 93 -3.55 14.53 -0.74
C PRO A 93 -4.65 13.47 -0.53
N PHE A 94 -5.28 13.49 0.66
CA PHE A 94 -6.41 12.63 0.96
C PHE A 94 -7.72 13.33 0.59
N THR A 95 -8.55 12.65 -0.18
CA THR A 95 -9.86 13.14 -0.64
C THR A 95 -10.98 12.21 -0.17
N GLU A 96 -12.21 12.70 -0.06
CA GLU A 96 -13.35 11.88 0.39
C GLU A 96 -13.53 10.58 -0.41
N PRO A 97 -13.38 10.55 -1.74
CA PRO A 97 -13.44 9.31 -2.51
C PRO A 97 -12.44 8.23 -2.08
N LEU A 98 -11.36 8.60 -1.37
CA LEU A 98 -10.38 7.62 -0.90
C LEU A 98 -10.97 6.63 0.12
N ALA A 99 -11.81 7.08 1.03
CA ALA A 99 -12.47 6.20 2.00
C ALA A 99 -13.33 5.13 1.29
N GLU A 100 -14.05 5.55 0.26
CA GLU A 100 -14.85 4.66 -0.58
C GLU A 100 -13.96 3.68 -1.38
N ALA A 101 -12.87 4.16 -1.96
CA ALA A 101 -11.91 3.33 -2.66
C ALA A 101 -11.28 2.26 -1.76
N ILE A 102 -10.92 2.61 -0.53
CA ILE A 102 -10.42 1.67 0.49
C ILE A 102 -11.48 0.60 0.80
N SER A 103 -12.71 1.02 1.04
CA SER A 103 -13.82 0.12 1.33
C SER A 103 -14.03 -0.89 0.20
N LEU A 104 -14.03 -0.42 -1.05
CA LEU A 104 -14.17 -1.29 -2.23
C LEU A 104 -12.98 -2.26 -2.39
N CYS A 105 -11.74 -1.79 -2.18
CA CYS A 105 -10.58 -2.68 -2.20
C CYS A 105 -10.73 -3.82 -1.17
N ARG A 106 -11.11 -3.48 0.07
CA ARG A 106 -11.32 -4.48 1.13
C ARG A 106 -12.40 -5.49 0.75
N ALA A 107 -13.55 -5.01 0.22
CA ALA A 107 -14.63 -5.87 -0.23
C ALA A 107 -14.18 -6.85 -1.33
N LEU A 108 -13.35 -6.38 -2.28
CA LEU A 108 -12.82 -7.20 -3.37
C LEU A 108 -11.75 -8.21 -2.93
N TRP A 109 -11.13 -8.03 -1.79
CA TRP A 109 -10.19 -9.03 -1.22
C TRP A 109 -10.91 -10.15 -0.46
N LEU A 110 -12.15 -9.93 -0.08
CA LEU A 110 -12.98 -10.95 0.57
C LEU A 110 -13.57 -11.94 -0.44
N PRO A 111 -13.94 -13.16 -0.03
CA PRO A 111 -14.64 -14.12 -0.87
C PRO A 111 -16.00 -13.62 -1.34
N GLY A 112 -16.38 -13.94 -2.58
CA GLY A 112 -17.67 -13.60 -3.16
C GLY A 112 -17.61 -12.43 -4.15
N GLU A 113 -18.78 -11.93 -4.48
CA GLU A 113 -18.96 -10.74 -5.30
C GLU A 113 -19.08 -9.51 -4.41
N ALA A 114 -18.37 -8.46 -4.72
CA ALA A 114 -18.50 -7.18 -4.07
C ALA A 114 -19.64 -6.38 -4.71
N VAL A 115 -20.52 -5.88 -3.88
CA VAL A 115 -21.52 -4.86 -4.24
C VAL A 115 -21.15 -3.60 -3.50
N HIS A 116 -21.06 -2.49 -4.21
CA HIS A 116 -20.73 -1.20 -3.63
C HIS A 116 -21.60 -0.11 -4.25
N GLU A 117 -22.39 0.56 -3.43
CA GLU A 117 -23.37 1.58 -3.85
C GLU A 117 -22.91 3.01 -3.57
N GLY A 118 -21.60 3.21 -3.37
CA GLY A 118 -21.04 4.53 -3.10
C GLY A 118 -21.14 5.47 -4.30
N PRO A 119 -21.14 6.80 -4.06
CA PRO A 119 -21.34 7.81 -5.11
C PRO A 119 -20.17 7.91 -6.11
N HIS A 120 -18.99 7.41 -5.76
CA HIS A 120 -17.80 7.57 -6.59
C HIS A 120 -17.44 6.31 -7.37
N PHE A 121 -17.66 5.13 -6.78
CA PHE A 121 -17.25 3.83 -7.35
C PHE A 121 -18.37 2.79 -7.26
N PRO A 122 -19.56 3.03 -7.87
CA PRO A 122 -20.65 2.06 -7.82
C PRO A 122 -20.26 0.78 -8.56
N VAL A 123 -20.45 -0.37 -7.91
CA VAL A 123 -20.15 -1.69 -8.45
C VAL A 123 -21.26 -2.67 -8.11
N GLN A 124 -21.83 -3.33 -9.09
CA GLN A 124 -23.01 -4.20 -8.91
C GLN A 124 -22.72 -5.70 -8.82
N ALA A 125 -21.56 -6.17 -9.13
CA ALA A 125 -21.16 -7.57 -8.98
C ALA A 125 -19.71 -7.74 -9.46
N ALA A 126 -18.75 -7.14 -8.76
CA ALA A 126 -17.36 -7.34 -9.09
C ALA A 126 -16.76 -8.45 -8.24
N ALA A 127 -15.98 -9.31 -8.85
CA ALA A 127 -15.21 -10.31 -8.15
C ALA A 127 -13.73 -10.20 -8.51
N ASN A 128 -12.88 -10.14 -7.50
CA ASN A 128 -11.47 -10.38 -7.68
C ASN A 128 -11.23 -11.90 -7.72
N ARG A 129 -10.96 -12.46 -8.90
CA ARG A 129 -10.79 -13.91 -9.07
C ARG A 129 -9.54 -14.43 -8.37
N ALA A 130 -8.45 -13.67 -8.39
CA ALA A 130 -7.28 -13.97 -7.58
C ALA A 130 -7.57 -13.66 -6.12
N ARG A 131 -7.07 -14.49 -5.21
CA ARG A 131 -7.22 -14.29 -3.77
C ARG A 131 -5.89 -13.89 -3.18
N PRO A 132 -5.87 -13.02 -2.16
CA PRO A 132 -4.67 -12.75 -1.37
C PRO A 132 -4.06 -14.03 -0.82
N ALA A 133 -2.76 -13.99 -0.56
CA ALA A 133 -2.02 -15.11 0.01
C ALA A 133 -2.37 -15.31 1.49
N GLY A 134 -2.76 -16.50 1.87
CA GLY A 134 -3.09 -16.85 3.26
C GLY A 134 -4.49 -16.39 3.70
N GLU A 135 -4.67 -16.27 5.03
CA GLU A 135 -5.97 -15.99 5.65
C GLU A 135 -6.25 -14.49 5.84
N ARG A 136 -5.25 -13.65 5.64
CA ARG A 136 -5.35 -12.19 5.83
C ARG A 136 -5.44 -11.48 4.50
N ILE A 137 -6.25 -10.43 4.47
CA ILE A 137 -6.27 -9.50 3.33
C ILE A 137 -5.04 -8.56 3.40
N PRO A 138 -4.62 -7.98 2.25
CA PRO A 138 -3.59 -6.95 2.22
C PRO A 138 -3.87 -5.82 3.20
N GLN A 139 -2.82 -5.35 3.88
CA GLN A 139 -2.96 -4.24 4.82
C GLN A 139 -3.06 -2.90 4.06
N ILE A 140 -3.79 -1.98 4.65
CA ILE A 140 -3.89 -0.60 4.18
C ILE A 140 -3.16 0.32 5.14
N ALA A 141 -2.29 1.17 4.60
CA ALA A 141 -1.58 2.21 5.33
C ALA A 141 -1.94 3.60 4.82
N LEU A 142 -1.90 4.60 5.70
CA LEU A 142 -2.00 6.01 5.36
C LEU A 142 -0.68 6.70 5.72
N ASP A 143 -0.11 7.41 4.77
CA ASP A 143 1.12 8.17 4.95
C ASP A 143 0.82 9.56 5.50
N LEU A 144 1.08 9.74 6.78
CA LEU A 144 0.94 10.99 7.51
C LEU A 144 2.29 11.73 7.71
N THR A 145 3.36 11.29 7.01
CA THR A 145 4.70 11.89 7.21
C THR A 145 4.79 13.38 6.84
N ALA A 146 3.85 13.88 6.05
CA ALA A 146 3.72 15.30 5.71
C ALA A 146 2.50 15.97 6.37
N ARG A 147 1.91 15.34 7.41
CA ARG A 147 0.70 15.82 8.07
C ARG A 147 0.77 15.55 9.56
N ASP A 148 0.08 16.39 10.32
CA ASP A 148 -0.02 16.27 11.78
C ASP A 148 -1.31 15.57 12.23
N GLU A 149 -2.30 15.44 11.33
CA GLU A 149 -3.62 14.91 11.65
C GLU A 149 -4.17 13.94 10.59
N LEU A 150 -4.87 12.91 11.06
CA LEU A 150 -5.65 12.02 10.22
C LEU A 150 -7.00 12.68 9.89
N PRO A 151 -7.37 12.81 8.58
CA PRO A 151 -8.70 13.30 8.21
C PRO A 151 -9.82 12.46 8.82
N SER A 152 -10.88 13.10 9.34
CA SER A 152 -11.96 12.42 10.06
C SER A 152 -12.67 11.35 9.22
N PHE A 153 -12.79 11.56 7.91
CA PHE A 153 -13.40 10.59 6.98
C PHE A 153 -12.54 9.33 6.73
N LEU A 154 -11.29 9.30 7.20
CA LEU A 154 -10.39 8.14 7.11
C LEU A 154 -10.19 7.42 8.44
N VAL A 155 -10.84 7.88 9.51
CA VAL A 155 -10.79 7.20 10.82
C VAL A 155 -11.35 5.78 10.67
N GLY A 156 -10.57 4.77 11.06
CA GLY A 156 -10.93 3.36 10.92
C GLY A 156 -10.78 2.78 9.51
N ALA A 157 -10.35 3.57 8.52
CA ALA A 157 -10.17 3.08 7.14
C ALA A 157 -8.86 2.30 6.94
N ALA A 158 -7.84 2.55 7.75
CA ALA A 158 -6.52 1.95 7.60
C ALA A 158 -6.20 0.95 8.72
N ASP A 159 -5.24 0.08 8.48
CA ASP A 159 -4.65 -0.84 9.45
C ASP A 159 -3.37 -0.26 10.07
N LEU A 160 -2.69 0.61 9.33
CA LEU A 160 -1.43 1.23 9.72
C LEU A 160 -1.44 2.73 9.44
N LEU A 161 -0.81 3.49 10.32
CA LEU A 161 -0.47 4.89 10.10
C LEU A 161 1.05 5.05 10.05
N LEU A 162 1.54 5.85 9.09
CA LEU A 162 2.95 6.15 8.92
C LEU A 162 3.20 7.58 9.37
N TRP A 163 3.96 7.75 10.44
CA TRP A 163 4.32 9.04 11.01
C TRP A 163 5.76 9.41 10.70
N PRO A 164 6.10 10.72 10.63
CA PRO A 164 7.47 11.15 10.39
C PRO A 164 8.41 10.73 11.53
N LEU A 165 9.65 10.43 11.17
CA LEU A 165 10.75 10.34 12.12
C LEU A 165 11.62 11.60 11.96
N ALA A 166 11.77 12.36 13.04
CA ALA A 166 12.41 13.68 13.01
C ALA A 166 13.85 13.66 12.49
N GLU A 167 14.58 12.57 12.72
CA GLU A 167 16.01 12.43 12.38
C GLU A 167 16.26 11.65 11.08
N ALA A 168 15.22 11.09 10.42
CA ALA A 168 15.39 10.25 9.26
C ALA A 168 14.24 10.43 8.24
N PRO A 169 14.32 11.40 7.32
CA PRO A 169 13.23 11.75 6.40
C PRO A 169 12.86 10.65 5.38
N ALA A 170 13.71 9.64 5.22
CA ALA A 170 13.40 8.45 4.41
C ALA A 170 12.82 7.29 5.23
N ALA A 171 12.57 7.49 6.53
CA ALA A 171 11.98 6.51 7.42
C ALA A 171 10.68 7.02 8.03
N CYS A 172 9.84 6.10 8.47
CA CYS A 172 8.59 6.40 9.16
C CYS A 172 8.38 5.45 10.33
N ARG A 173 7.62 5.91 11.32
CA ARG A 173 7.09 5.06 12.38
C ARG A 173 5.77 4.45 11.92
N LEU A 174 5.65 3.13 12.02
CA LEU A 174 4.39 2.42 11.77
C LEU A 174 3.64 2.25 13.10
N GLU A 175 2.39 2.63 13.10
CA GLU A 175 1.47 2.49 14.21
C GLU A 175 0.23 1.74 13.72
N SER A 176 -0.16 0.68 14.45
CA SER A 176 -1.42 -0.04 14.18
C SER A 176 -2.60 0.74 14.72
N VAL A 177 -3.71 0.73 13.99
CA VAL A 177 -4.95 1.43 14.33
C VAL A 177 -5.93 0.49 15.02
#